data_5eaf9e754e47bd7f103355cd177cbd77
#
_entry.id   5eaf9e754e47bd7f103355cd177cbd77
#
_cell.length_a   1.000
_cell.length_b   1.000
_cell.length_c   1.000
_cell.angle_alpha   90.00
_cell.angle_beta   90.00
_cell.angle_gamma   90.00
#
_symmetry.space_group_name_H-M   'P 1'
#
loop_
_entity.id
_entity.type
_entity.pdbx_description
1 polymer ?
#
loop_
_entity_poly.entity_id
_entity_poly.type
_entity_poly.pdbx_seq_one_letter_code
_entity_poly.pdbx_strand_id
1 'polypeptide(L)'
;MRILHTSDWHLGRTFHGRVLDDAHAVFADHLVELARAEAVDAVVVSGDVYDRAIPPTDSVRLLDETLRRLSDITRVILTPGNHDSARRLGFASDLLREGLTIRARVADVDRPVVIPGPDGGDGLYVYALPYLDPDAARETLPPLLADRLGEEPTDAARTAIPEGARTAPETAGDHSEKTTGDPPGTASDALARRLPRSHEAVVSGALRLVAADLAARRAAAPA
;
A
#
# COMPACT_ATOMS: atom_id res chain seq x y z
N MET A 1 -0.04 -2.10 -26.03
CA MET A 1 -0.37 -2.49 -24.64
C MET A 1 -1.62 -1.77 -24.21
N ARG A 2 -2.58 -2.46 -23.59
CA ARG A 2 -3.88 -1.93 -23.17
C ARG A 2 -4.11 -2.28 -21.69
N ILE A 3 -4.36 -1.29 -20.85
CA ILE A 3 -4.59 -1.45 -19.41
C ILE A 3 -6.02 -1.05 -19.09
N LEU A 4 -6.74 -1.89 -18.37
CA LEU A 4 -8.04 -1.57 -17.79
C LEU A 4 -7.84 -1.18 -16.32
N HIS A 5 -8.14 0.07 -15.99
CA HIS A 5 -8.06 0.59 -14.64
C HIS A 5 -9.45 0.74 -14.03
N THR A 6 -9.63 0.22 -12.82
CA THR A 6 -10.87 0.31 -12.04
C THR A 6 -10.53 0.51 -10.55
N SER A 7 -11.47 1.05 -9.79
CA SER A 7 -11.34 1.29 -8.34
C SER A 7 -12.72 1.33 -7.68
N ASP A 8 -12.74 1.45 -6.36
CA ASP A 8 -13.94 1.78 -5.58
C ASP A 8 -15.11 0.80 -5.79
N TRP A 9 -14.82 -0.50 -5.77
CA TRP A 9 -15.83 -1.53 -5.95
C TRP A 9 -16.80 -1.58 -4.76
N HIS A 10 -16.32 -1.31 -3.55
CA HIS A 10 -17.08 -1.30 -2.31
C HIS A 10 -17.99 -2.52 -2.15
N LEU A 11 -17.44 -3.72 -2.41
CA LEU A 11 -18.19 -4.97 -2.28
C LEU A 11 -18.77 -5.12 -0.85
N GLY A 12 -20.05 -5.46 -0.76
CA GLY A 12 -20.79 -5.55 0.48
C GLY A 12 -21.42 -4.23 0.96
N ARG A 13 -21.40 -3.19 0.12
CA ARG A 13 -22.05 -1.90 0.41
C ARG A 13 -23.54 -2.05 0.45
N THR A 14 -24.15 -1.28 1.36
CA THR A 14 -25.61 -1.10 1.42
C THR A 14 -25.98 0.32 1.06
N PHE A 15 -27.07 0.49 0.33
CA PHE A 15 -27.60 1.80 -0.03
C PHE A 15 -29.10 1.88 0.34
N HIS A 16 -29.45 2.82 1.19
CA HIS A 16 -30.83 2.96 1.75
C HIS A 16 -31.39 1.65 2.30
N GLY A 17 -30.57 0.89 3.04
CA GLY A 17 -30.95 -0.38 3.65
C GLY A 17 -31.05 -1.58 2.69
N ARG A 18 -30.73 -1.39 1.40
CA ARG A 18 -30.66 -2.47 0.40
C ARG A 18 -29.21 -2.88 0.20
N VAL A 19 -28.95 -4.17 0.28
CA VAL A 19 -27.64 -4.74 -0.08
C VAL A 19 -27.46 -4.65 -1.60
N LEU A 20 -26.27 -4.29 -2.06
CA LEU A 20 -25.97 -4.10 -3.50
C LEU A 20 -25.32 -5.34 -4.14
N ASP A 21 -25.42 -6.52 -3.52
CA ASP A 21 -24.71 -7.72 -3.98
C ASP A 21 -25.06 -8.11 -5.43
N ASP A 22 -26.35 -8.02 -5.81
CA ASP A 22 -26.77 -8.29 -7.20
C ASP A 22 -26.13 -7.29 -8.20
N ALA A 23 -26.07 -6.01 -7.83
CA ALA A 23 -25.44 -4.98 -8.66
C ALA A 23 -23.94 -5.21 -8.79
N HIS A 24 -23.28 -5.61 -7.69
CA HIS A 24 -21.86 -5.95 -7.70
C HIS A 24 -21.59 -7.20 -8.55
N ALA A 25 -22.45 -8.20 -8.51
CA ALA A 25 -22.30 -9.39 -9.36
C ALA A 25 -22.40 -9.04 -10.85
N VAL A 26 -23.39 -8.22 -11.24
CA VAL A 26 -23.55 -7.71 -12.62
C VAL A 26 -22.33 -6.88 -13.04
N PHE A 27 -21.82 -6.02 -12.15
CA PHE A 27 -20.60 -5.26 -12.41
C PHE A 27 -19.40 -6.17 -12.64
N ALA A 28 -19.19 -7.19 -11.78
CA ALA A 28 -18.10 -8.16 -11.91
C ALA A 28 -18.16 -8.93 -13.23
N ASP A 29 -19.36 -9.38 -13.64
CA ASP A 29 -19.58 -10.04 -14.92
C ASP A 29 -19.20 -9.13 -16.09
N HIS A 30 -19.70 -7.87 -16.07
CA HIS A 30 -19.38 -6.90 -17.10
C HIS A 30 -17.88 -6.60 -17.19
N LEU A 31 -17.21 -6.48 -16.05
CA LEU A 31 -15.76 -6.23 -16.00
C LEU A 31 -14.96 -7.36 -16.65
N VAL A 32 -15.32 -8.61 -16.37
CA VAL A 32 -14.69 -9.81 -16.97
C VAL A 32 -14.95 -9.85 -18.48
N GLU A 33 -16.16 -9.57 -18.93
CA GLU A 33 -16.51 -9.52 -20.34
C GLU A 33 -15.75 -8.41 -21.07
N LEU A 34 -15.68 -7.22 -20.48
CA LEU A 34 -14.94 -6.08 -21.02
C LEU A 34 -13.45 -6.40 -21.15
N ALA A 35 -12.83 -6.98 -20.10
CA ALA A 35 -11.43 -7.34 -20.12
C ALA A 35 -11.12 -8.32 -21.27
N ARG A 36 -12.02 -9.27 -21.53
CA ARG A 36 -11.91 -10.25 -22.62
C ARG A 36 -12.12 -9.61 -23.99
N ALA A 37 -13.19 -8.81 -24.15
CA ALA A 37 -13.56 -8.18 -25.43
C ALA A 37 -12.49 -7.21 -25.91
N GLU A 38 -11.89 -6.48 -24.97
CA GLU A 38 -10.85 -5.49 -25.26
C GLU A 38 -9.43 -6.09 -25.33
N ALA A 39 -9.29 -7.39 -25.04
CA ALA A 39 -8.00 -8.10 -25.01
C ALA A 39 -6.94 -7.31 -24.22
N VAL A 40 -7.27 -6.96 -22.99
CA VAL A 40 -6.38 -6.12 -22.16
C VAL A 40 -5.16 -6.92 -21.67
N ASP A 41 -4.00 -6.26 -21.62
CA ASP A 41 -2.76 -6.85 -21.14
C ASP A 41 -2.70 -6.92 -19.60
N ALA A 42 -3.44 -6.02 -18.92
CA ALA A 42 -3.61 -6.08 -17.47
C ALA A 42 -4.88 -5.35 -17.00
N VAL A 43 -5.40 -5.80 -15.86
CA VAL A 43 -6.42 -5.09 -15.07
C VAL A 43 -5.76 -4.57 -13.78
N VAL A 44 -5.91 -3.27 -13.51
CA VAL A 44 -5.42 -2.63 -12.29
C VAL A 44 -6.63 -2.23 -11.43
N VAL A 45 -6.68 -2.75 -10.20
CA VAL A 45 -7.74 -2.48 -9.22
C VAL A 45 -7.13 -1.63 -8.09
N SER A 46 -7.46 -0.34 -8.07
CA SER A 46 -6.80 0.66 -7.22
C SER A 46 -7.65 1.03 -6.00
N GLY A 47 -7.69 0.13 -5.03
CA GLY A 47 -8.25 0.39 -3.71
C GLY A 47 -9.77 0.31 -3.60
N ASP A 48 -10.23 0.36 -2.33
CA ASP A 48 -11.62 0.28 -1.89
C ASP A 48 -12.39 -0.88 -2.53
N VAL A 49 -11.75 -2.05 -2.48
CA VAL A 49 -12.30 -3.31 -2.99
C VAL A 49 -13.52 -3.71 -2.18
N TYR A 50 -13.42 -3.62 -0.86
CA TYR A 50 -14.50 -3.85 0.07
C TYR A 50 -15.03 -2.54 0.66
N ASP A 51 -16.31 -2.52 1.02
CA ASP A 51 -16.92 -1.36 1.69
C ASP A 51 -16.42 -1.19 3.15
N ARG A 52 -15.86 -2.23 3.74
CA ARG A 52 -15.33 -2.21 5.10
C ARG A 52 -14.21 -3.23 5.32
N ALA A 53 -13.35 -2.95 6.29
CA ALA A 53 -12.20 -3.79 6.64
C ALA A 53 -12.55 -5.25 7.05
N ILE A 54 -13.79 -5.51 7.46
CA ILE A 54 -14.35 -6.85 7.72
C ILE A 54 -15.54 -7.03 6.78
N PRO A 55 -15.32 -7.54 5.56
CA PRO A 55 -16.38 -7.71 4.58
C PRO A 55 -17.29 -8.89 4.91
N PRO A 56 -18.54 -8.87 4.43
CA PRO A 56 -19.41 -10.05 4.44
C PRO A 56 -18.80 -11.22 3.65
N THR A 57 -19.13 -12.44 4.06
CA THR A 57 -18.59 -13.66 3.42
C THR A 57 -18.96 -13.74 1.92
N ASP A 58 -20.15 -13.30 1.55
CA ASP A 58 -20.59 -13.33 0.15
C ASP A 58 -19.80 -12.34 -0.71
N SER A 59 -19.42 -11.19 -0.16
CA SER A 59 -18.52 -10.23 -0.83
C SER A 59 -17.12 -10.80 -1.03
N VAL A 60 -16.61 -11.58 -0.04
CA VAL A 60 -15.32 -12.28 -0.18
C VAL A 60 -15.39 -13.31 -1.30
N ARG A 61 -16.49 -14.08 -1.37
CA ARG A 61 -16.71 -15.07 -2.42
C ARG A 61 -16.81 -14.42 -3.80
N LEU A 62 -17.54 -13.31 -3.93
CA LEU A 62 -17.64 -12.56 -5.17
C LEU A 62 -16.28 -12.03 -5.64
N LEU A 63 -15.47 -11.49 -4.72
CA LEU A 63 -14.12 -11.05 -5.08
C LEU A 63 -13.26 -12.22 -5.56
N ASP A 64 -13.22 -13.33 -4.82
CA ASP A 64 -12.45 -14.53 -5.16
C ASP A 64 -12.80 -15.02 -6.58
N GLU A 65 -14.09 -15.19 -6.87
CA GLU A 65 -14.58 -15.61 -8.19
C GLU A 65 -14.20 -14.60 -9.27
N THR A 66 -14.33 -13.30 -9.00
CA THR A 66 -14.00 -12.25 -9.99
C THR A 66 -12.51 -12.22 -10.29
N LEU A 67 -11.65 -12.27 -9.26
CA LEU A 67 -10.19 -12.30 -9.45
C LEU A 67 -9.74 -13.56 -10.18
N ARG A 68 -10.32 -14.72 -9.87
CA ARG A 68 -10.05 -15.97 -10.58
C ARG A 68 -10.36 -15.82 -12.07
N ARG A 69 -11.58 -15.35 -12.41
CA ARG A 69 -12.02 -15.19 -13.81
C ARG A 69 -11.18 -14.16 -14.58
N LEU A 70 -10.77 -13.07 -13.93
CA LEU A 70 -9.89 -12.07 -14.53
C LEU A 70 -8.48 -12.63 -14.75
N SER A 71 -7.92 -13.34 -13.76
CA SER A 71 -6.57 -13.91 -13.86
C SER A 71 -6.46 -15.05 -14.88
N ASP A 72 -7.58 -15.70 -15.24
CA ASP A 72 -7.64 -16.64 -16.38
C ASP A 72 -7.53 -15.94 -17.75
N ILE A 73 -7.75 -14.63 -17.81
CA ILE A 73 -7.76 -13.84 -19.06
C ILE A 73 -6.48 -13.02 -19.19
N THR A 74 -6.06 -12.36 -18.11
CA THR A 74 -5.01 -11.34 -18.13
C THR A 74 -4.34 -11.21 -16.75
N ARG A 75 -3.31 -10.38 -16.66
CA ARG A 75 -2.69 -10.04 -15.38
C ARG A 75 -3.61 -9.12 -14.56
N VAL A 76 -3.73 -9.41 -13.28
CA VAL A 76 -4.49 -8.57 -12.33
C VAL A 76 -3.55 -8.02 -11.28
N ILE A 77 -3.59 -6.71 -11.08
CA ILE A 77 -2.81 -6.01 -10.06
C ILE A 77 -3.82 -5.31 -9.13
N LEU A 78 -3.77 -5.61 -7.84
CA LEU A 78 -4.72 -5.11 -6.86
C LEU A 78 -4.00 -4.46 -5.68
N THR A 79 -4.49 -3.29 -5.25
CA THR A 79 -4.04 -2.62 -4.03
C THR A 79 -5.21 -2.39 -3.07
N PRO A 80 -5.01 -2.40 -1.75
CA PRO A 80 -6.01 -1.96 -0.79
C PRO A 80 -6.17 -0.44 -0.81
N GLY A 81 -7.40 0.02 -0.61
CA GLY A 81 -7.77 1.41 -0.33
C GLY A 81 -7.90 1.69 1.18
N ASN A 82 -8.53 2.82 1.51
CA ASN A 82 -8.72 3.22 2.91
C ASN A 82 -9.85 2.47 3.62
N HIS A 83 -10.82 1.92 2.90
CA HIS A 83 -11.87 1.06 3.44
C HIS A 83 -11.38 -0.36 3.70
N ASP A 84 -10.36 -0.80 2.97
CA ASP A 84 -9.83 -2.15 3.05
C ASP A 84 -8.95 -2.37 4.28
N SER A 85 -8.89 -3.61 4.75
CA SER A 85 -7.80 -4.06 5.61
C SER A 85 -6.64 -4.56 4.75
N ALA A 86 -5.56 -3.78 4.63
CA ALA A 86 -4.38 -4.18 3.87
C ALA A 86 -3.85 -5.55 4.29
N ARG A 87 -3.89 -5.86 5.62
CA ARG A 87 -3.45 -7.15 6.15
C ARG A 87 -4.36 -8.31 5.70
N ARG A 88 -5.68 -8.10 5.62
CA ARG A 88 -6.63 -9.14 5.20
C ARG A 88 -6.62 -9.34 3.70
N LEU A 89 -6.65 -8.24 2.93
CA LEU A 89 -6.61 -8.29 1.47
C LEU A 89 -5.26 -8.83 0.98
N GLY A 90 -4.16 -8.50 1.66
CA GLY A 90 -2.82 -9.01 1.38
C GLY A 90 -2.52 -10.39 1.97
N PHE A 91 -3.51 -11.06 2.61
CA PHE A 91 -3.28 -12.42 3.11
C PHE A 91 -2.85 -13.35 1.98
N ALA A 92 -1.80 -14.12 2.22
CA ALA A 92 -1.24 -15.05 1.25
C ALA A 92 -0.74 -14.43 -0.08
N SER A 93 -0.60 -13.09 -0.18
CA SER A 93 -0.14 -12.42 -1.41
C SER A 93 1.21 -12.93 -1.92
N ASP A 94 2.11 -13.37 -1.02
CA ASP A 94 3.41 -13.93 -1.38
C ASP A 94 3.33 -15.37 -1.94
N LEU A 95 2.17 -16.02 -1.82
CA LEU A 95 1.92 -17.36 -2.35
C LEU A 95 1.21 -17.35 -3.71
N LEU A 96 0.75 -16.17 -4.15
CA LEU A 96 0.07 -16.02 -5.43
C LEU A 96 1.05 -16.27 -6.57
N ARG A 97 0.52 -16.87 -7.65
CA ARG A 97 1.28 -17.18 -8.87
C ARG A 97 1.13 -16.06 -9.89
N GLU A 98 1.84 -16.20 -11.00
CA GLU A 98 1.67 -15.34 -12.18
C GLU A 98 0.18 -15.22 -12.56
N GLY A 99 -0.25 -14.01 -12.89
CA GLY A 99 -1.63 -13.67 -13.20
C GLY A 99 -2.30 -12.79 -12.16
N LEU A 100 -2.04 -12.97 -10.87
CA LEU A 100 -2.60 -12.12 -9.81
C LEU A 100 -1.50 -11.60 -8.87
N THR A 101 -1.42 -10.29 -8.73
CA THR A 101 -0.51 -9.62 -7.80
C THR A 101 -1.30 -8.71 -6.86
N ILE A 102 -1.17 -8.92 -5.55
CA ILE A 102 -1.75 -8.04 -4.53
C ILE A 102 -0.60 -7.28 -3.85
N ARG A 103 -0.59 -5.95 -4.00
CA ARG A 103 0.39 -5.07 -3.37
C ARG A 103 -0.25 -4.36 -2.17
N ALA A 104 -0.13 -4.98 -1.00
CA ALA A 104 -0.77 -4.50 0.23
C ALA A 104 0.23 -3.93 1.25
N ARG A 105 1.54 -4.07 1.01
CA ARG A 105 2.56 -3.65 1.98
C ARG A 105 3.28 -2.38 1.51
N VAL A 106 3.45 -1.44 2.41
CA VAL A 106 4.28 -0.22 2.18
C VAL A 106 5.72 -0.59 1.81
N ALA A 107 6.23 -1.71 2.32
CA ALA A 107 7.58 -2.19 2.02
C ALA A 107 7.81 -2.61 0.55
N ASP A 108 6.75 -2.74 -0.23
CA ASP A 108 6.81 -3.18 -1.63
C ASP A 108 6.53 -2.06 -2.64
N VAL A 109 6.45 -0.79 -2.19
CA VAL A 109 6.08 0.35 -3.06
C VAL A 109 7.06 0.57 -4.22
N ASP A 110 8.32 0.21 -4.05
CA ASP A 110 9.37 0.31 -5.06
C ASP A 110 9.60 -1.00 -5.85
N ARG A 111 8.71 -1.99 -5.68
CA ARG A 111 8.77 -3.25 -6.42
C ARG A 111 7.71 -3.27 -7.52
N PRO A 112 8.04 -2.89 -8.76
CA PRO A 112 7.06 -2.86 -9.83
C PRO A 112 6.58 -4.25 -10.20
N VAL A 113 5.34 -4.32 -10.68
CA VAL A 113 4.85 -5.45 -11.45
C VAL A 113 5.24 -5.20 -12.90
N VAL A 114 5.98 -6.14 -13.49
CA VAL A 114 6.40 -6.04 -14.88
C VAL A 114 5.36 -6.69 -15.77
N ILE A 115 4.82 -5.92 -16.72
CA ILE A 115 3.95 -6.42 -17.76
C ILE A 115 4.82 -6.58 -19.02
N PRO A 116 5.01 -7.81 -19.54
CA PRO A 116 5.87 -8.06 -20.69
C PRO A 116 5.41 -7.28 -21.94
N GLY A 117 6.35 -6.84 -22.74
CA GLY A 117 6.10 -6.31 -24.07
C GLY A 117 5.76 -7.42 -25.08
N PRO A 118 5.29 -7.04 -26.27
CA PRO A 118 4.95 -8.01 -27.32
C PRO A 118 6.14 -8.86 -27.80
N ASP A 119 7.35 -8.36 -27.61
CA ASP A 119 8.63 -8.98 -27.96
C ASP A 119 9.20 -9.87 -26.83
N GLY A 120 8.49 -9.97 -25.71
CA GLY A 120 8.91 -10.73 -24.53
C GLY A 120 9.89 -9.99 -23.61
N GLY A 121 10.27 -8.75 -23.94
CA GLY A 121 11.03 -7.86 -23.06
C GLY A 121 10.14 -7.15 -22.05
N ASP A 122 10.75 -6.29 -21.22
CA ASP A 122 10.05 -5.45 -20.25
C ASP A 122 9.21 -4.40 -20.99
N GLY A 123 7.88 -4.53 -20.94
CA GLY A 123 6.98 -3.60 -21.62
C GLY A 123 6.54 -2.44 -20.74
N LEU A 124 6.07 -2.72 -19.54
CA LEU A 124 5.58 -1.69 -18.60
C LEU A 124 5.89 -2.07 -17.16
N TYR A 125 6.40 -1.09 -16.41
CA TYR A 125 6.55 -1.18 -14.96
C TYR A 125 5.36 -0.52 -14.27
N VAL A 126 4.59 -1.30 -13.49
CA VAL A 126 3.46 -0.81 -12.68
C VAL A 126 3.87 -0.78 -11.22
N TYR A 127 4.08 0.41 -10.67
CA TYR A 127 4.30 0.62 -9.25
C TYR A 127 2.94 0.78 -8.55
N ALA A 128 2.48 -0.29 -7.94
CA ALA A 128 1.18 -0.35 -7.29
C ALA A 128 1.30 0.04 -5.82
N LEU A 129 0.87 1.27 -5.48
CA LEU A 129 0.91 1.81 -4.13
C LEU A 129 -0.40 1.47 -3.40
N PRO A 130 -0.35 0.81 -2.23
CA PRO A 130 -1.53 0.68 -1.37
C PRO A 130 -1.91 2.04 -0.79
N TYR A 131 -3.10 2.15 -0.19
CA TYR A 131 -3.42 3.31 0.62
C TYR A 131 -2.35 3.50 1.70
N LEU A 132 -1.75 4.68 1.71
CA LEU A 132 -0.70 5.07 2.65
C LEU A 132 -1.33 5.84 3.80
N ASP A 133 -1.81 5.11 4.81
CA ASP A 133 -2.27 5.74 6.05
C ASP A 133 -1.13 6.53 6.68
N PRO A 134 -1.28 7.86 6.90
CA PRO A 134 -0.20 8.69 7.43
C PRO A 134 0.32 8.24 8.79
N ASP A 135 -0.51 7.65 9.65
CA ASP A 135 -0.07 7.19 10.96
C ASP A 135 0.80 5.92 10.87
N ALA A 136 0.43 5.00 10.01
CA ALA A 136 1.18 3.76 9.81
C ALA A 136 2.39 3.93 8.87
N ALA A 137 2.21 4.62 7.74
CA ALA A 137 3.24 4.76 6.73
C ALA A 137 4.41 5.65 7.18
N ARG A 138 4.16 6.67 8.01
CA ARG A 138 5.20 7.55 8.57
C ARG A 138 6.24 6.83 9.45
N GLU A 139 5.91 5.66 9.94
CA GLU A 139 6.82 4.81 10.71
C GLU A 139 7.56 3.80 9.83
N THR A 140 6.89 3.33 8.77
CA THR A 140 7.42 2.28 7.89
C THR A 140 8.36 2.82 6.82
N LEU A 141 8.08 4.01 6.27
CA LEU A 141 8.86 4.58 5.16
C LEU A 141 10.28 5.04 5.52
N PRO A 142 10.54 5.69 6.68
CA PRO A 142 11.87 6.20 6.98
C PRO A 142 12.99 5.15 6.97
N PRO A 143 12.83 3.96 7.59
CA PRO A 143 13.86 2.94 7.48
C PRO A 143 14.06 2.44 6.05
N LEU A 144 13.03 2.42 5.20
CA LEU A 144 13.17 2.06 3.78
C LEU A 144 13.92 3.13 2.99
N LEU A 145 13.65 4.40 3.26
CA LEU A 145 14.37 5.53 2.65
C LEU A 145 15.85 5.51 3.05
N ALA A 146 16.15 5.28 4.33
CA ALA A 146 17.52 5.16 4.81
C ALA A 146 18.27 3.99 4.14
N ASP A 147 17.65 2.81 4.12
CA ASP A 147 18.24 1.60 3.57
C ASP A 147 18.49 1.69 2.05
N ARG A 148 17.53 2.22 1.30
CA ARG A 148 17.54 2.19 -0.17
C ARG A 148 18.09 3.44 -0.84
N LEU A 149 18.05 4.59 -0.15
CA LEU A 149 18.53 5.88 -0.69
C LEU A 149 19.74 6.42 0.06
N GLY A 150 20.17 5.78 1.15
CA GLY A 150 21.25 6.28 2.00
C GLY A 150 20.91 7.59 2.70
N GLU A 151 19.62 7.85 2.92
CA GLU A 151 19.17 9.11 3.50
C GLU A 151 19.16 9.05 5.02
N GLU A 152 19.98 9.90 5.64
CA GLU A 152 19.86 10.17 7.06
C GLU A 152 18.48 10.79 7.35
N PRO A 153 17.82 10.39 8.46
CA PRO A 153 16.54 10.99 8.87
C PRO A 153 16.70 12.50 9.02
N THR A 154 16.07 13.26 8.16
CA THR A 154 16.20 14.71 8.16
C THR A 154 15.64 15.33 9.44
N ASP A 155 16.35 16.31 9.97
CA ASP A 155 16.09 17.09 11.21
C ASP A 155 14.77 17.91 11.18
N ALA A 156 13.98 17.82 10.12
CA ALA A 156 12.69 18.50 9.98
C ALA A 156 11.64 18.09 11.03
N ALA A 157 11.83 16.94 11.69
CA ALA A 157 10.98 16.52 12.81
C ALA A 157 11.37 17.19 14.14
N ARG A 158 12.56 17.80 14.27
CA ARG A 158 13.03 18.46 15.52
C ARG A 158 12.45 19.86 15.71
N THR A 159 12.02 20.53 14.66
CA THR A 159 11.51 21.90 14.70
C THR A 159 10.01 21.99 15.00
N ALA A 160 9.28 20.87 15.09
CA ALA A 160 7.82 20.87 15.34
C ALA A 160 7.42 20.66 16.81
N ILE A 161 8.35 20.73 17.77
CA ILE A 161 7.99 20.76 19.21
C ILE A 161 7.83 22.23 19.59
N PRO A 162 6.59 22.71 19.90
CA PRO A 162 6.42 24.07 20.35
C PRO A 162 7.15 24.26 21.69
N GLU A 163 7.88 25.36 21.78
CA GLU A 163 8.75 25.76 22.89
C GLU A 163 8.03 25.94 24.25
N GLY A 164 6.71 25.67 24.32
CA GLY A 164 5.87 25.82 25.49
C GLY A 164 5.77 24.62 26.45
N ALA A 165 6.40 23.47 26.14
CA ALA A 165 6.28 22.26 26.97
C ALA A 165 7.43 22.05 27.98
N ARG A 166 8.27 23.05 28.22
CA ARG A 166 9.47 22.91 29.07
C ARG A 166 9.35 23.50 30.50
N THR A 167 8.14 23.77 31.00
CA THR A 167 8.00 24.21 32.40
C THR A 167 6.89 23.45 33.10
N ALA A 168 7.24 22.39 33.79
CA ALA A 168 6.52 21.89 34.94
C ALA A 168 7.51 21.71 36.10
N PRO A 169 7.20 22.17 37.34
CA PRO A 169 8.16 22.27 38.41
C PRO A 169 8.44 20.92 39.07
N GLU A 170 9.71 20.74 39.46
CA GLU A 170 10.18 19.68 40.34
C GLU A 170 9.42 19.69 41.67
N THR A 171 8.82 18.56 42.02
CA THR A 171 8.56 18.24 43.44
C THR A 171 9.28 16.94 43.75
N ALA A 172 10.18 17.06 44.71
CA ALA A 172 10.98 15.96 45.25
C ALA A 172 10.12 14.90 45.95
N GLY A 173 10.46 13.64 45.69
CA GLY A 173 9.95 12.46 46.38
C GLY A 173 10.94 11.33 46.20
N ASP A 174 11.80 11.15 47.18
CA ASP A 174 12.77 10.08 47.37
C ASP A 174 12.07 8.72 47.50
N HIS A 175 12.35 7.75 46.62
CA HIS A 175 12.40 6.32 46.93
C HIS A 175 13.24 5.58 45.92
N SER A 176 14.37 5.08 46.45
CA SER A 176 15.31 4.19 45.82
C SER A 176 14.70 2.82 45.48
N GLU A 177 14.73 2.40 44.23
CA GLU A 177 14.79 0.99 43.87
C GLU A 177 15.60 0.75 42.59
N LYS A 178 16.65 -0.06 42.74
CA LYS A 178 17.54 -0.48 41.65
C LYS A 178 16.79 -1.44 40.74
N THR A 179 16.67 -1.12 39.47
CA THR A 179 16.45 -2.12 38.42
C THR A 179 17.45 -1.93 37.28
N THR A 180 18.00 -3.04 36.92
CA THR A 180 19.05 -3.31 35.94
C THR A 180 18.72 -2.73 34.55
N GLY A 181 19.77 -2.13 33.94
CA GLY A 181 19.69 -1.36 32.71
C GLY A 181 19.27 -2.15 31.49
N ASP A 182 18.32 -1.59 30.77
CA ASP A 182 18.13 -1.78 29.33
C ASP A 182 19.05 -0.82 28.56
N PRO A 183 19.61 -1.23 27.39
CA PRO A 183 20.45 -0.35 26.59
C PRO A 183 19.63 0.80 25.98
N PRO A 184 20.18 2.00 25.86
CA PRO A 184 19.47 3.18 25.43
C PRO A 184 19.28 3.22 23.91
N GLY A 185 18.15 2.69 23.45
CA GLY A 185 17.50 3.11 22.22
C GLY A 185 16.30 3.95 22.65
N THR A 186 16.51 5.22 22.92
CA THR A 186 15.49 6.06 23.54
C THR A 186 14.29 6.22 22.61
N ALA A 187 13.07 6.20 23.19
CA ALA A 187 11.81 6.54 22.51
C ALA A 187 11.90 7.90 21.75
N SER A 188 12.80 8.78 22.17
CA SER A 188 13.16 10.03 21.52
C SER A 188 13.82 9.83 20.14
N ASP A 189 14.72 8.84 19.97
CA ASP A 189 15.37 8.57 18.68
C ASP A 189 14.42 7.92 17.68
N ALA A 190 13.46 7.13 18.16
CA ALA A 190 12.41 6.56 17.33
C ALA A 190 11.42 7.63 16.84
N LEU A 191 11.11 8.66 17.67
CA LEU A 191 10.27 9.79 17.27
C LEU A 191 10.96 10.70 16.23
N ALA A 192 12.27 10.88 16.35
CA ALA A 192 13.06 11.71 15.44
C ALA A 192 13.18 11.16 14.02
N ARG A 193 12.82 9.88 13.82
CA ARG A 193 12.90 9.18 12.53
C ARG A 193 11.58 9.09 11.76
N ARG A 194 10.52 9.73 12.23
CA ARG A 194 9.18 9.66 11.60
C ARG A 194 8.99 10.76 10.56
N LEU A 195 8.33 10.43 9.46
CA LEU A 195 7.84 11.46 8.54
C LEU A 195 6.74 12.32 9.19
N PRO A 196 6.51 13.56 8.68
CA PRO A 196 5.34 14.34 9.06
C PRO A 196 4.04 13.55 8.90
N ARG A 197 3.07 13.80 9.78
CA ARG A 197 1.75 13.15 9.74
C ARG A 197 0.88 13.81 8.67
N SER A 198 1.20 13.57 7.41
CA SER A 198 0.41 14.05 6.27
C SER A 198 0.48 13.08 5.10
N HIS A 199 -0.57 13.03 4.30
CA HIS A 199 -0.58 12.25 3.06
C HIS A 199 0.54 12.70 2.11
N GLU A 200 0.79 14.01 2.01
CA GLU A 200 1.86 14.57 1.19
C GLU A 200 3.23 13.97 1.57
N ALA A 201 3.56 13.92 2.85
CA ALA A 201 4.85 13.40 3.32
C ALA A 201 5.01 11.90 3.02
N VAL A 202 3.99 11.09 3.30
CA VAL A 202 4.08 9.63 3.08
C VAL A 202 4.03 9.27 1.59
N VAL A 203 3.23 9.96 0.78
CA VAL A 203 3.19 9.77 -0.67
C VAL A 203 4.51 10.21 -1.30
N SER A 204 5.04 11.37 -0.92
CA SER A 204 6.35 11.85 -1.41
C SER A 204 7.47 10.88 -1.06
N GLY A 205 7.48 10.34 0.17
CA GLY A 205 8.44 9.32 0.58
C GLY A 205 8.36 8.05 -0.29
N ALA A 206 7.16 7.53 -0.53
CA ALA A 206 6.96 6.37 -1.39
C ALA A 206 7.39 6.64 -2.84
N LEU A 207 7.04 7.81 -3.41
CA LEU A 207 7.41 8.18 -4.78
C LEU A 207 8.92 8.35 -4.96
N ARG A 208 9.67 8.73 -3.93
CA ARG A 208 11.13 8.78 -3.97
C ARG A 208 11.74 7.40 -4.11
N LEU A 209 11.20 6.41 -3.40
CA LEU A 209 11.60 4.99 -3.54
C LEU A 209 11.30 4.48 -4.96
N VAL A 210 10.11 4.76 -5.48
CA VAL A 210 9.72 4.42 -6.86
C VAL A 210 10.66 5.05 -7.88
N ALA A 211 10.96 6.34 -7.73
CA ALA A 211 11.84 7.06 -8.66
C ALA A 211 13.26 6.48 -8.68
N ALA A 212 13.77 6.08 -7.52
CA ALA A 212 15.10 5.48 -7.42
C ALA A 212 15.18 4.10 -8.10
N ASP A 213 14.19 3.22 -7.86
CA ASP A 213 14.14 1.92 -8.54
C ASP A 213 13.99 2.11 -10.06
N LEU A 214 13.12 3.01 -10.50
CA LEU A 214 12.93 3.30 -11.93
C LEU A 214 14.22 3.83 -12.59
N ALA A 215 14.96 4.69 -11.90
CA ALA A 215 16.24 5.22 -12.40
C ALA A 215 17.28 4.10 -12.52
N ALA A 216 17.36 3.20 -11.52
CA ALA A 216 18.27 2.06 -11.55
C ALA A 216 17.94 1.10 -12.71
N ARG A 217 16.65 0.79 -12.94
CA ARG A 217 16.22 -0.05 -14.06
C ARG A 217 16.56 0.56 -15.42
N ARG A 218 16.32 1.87 -15.58
CA ARG A 218 16.68 2.59 -16.82
C ARG A 218 18.17 2.57 -17.09
N ALA A 219 18.99 2.70 -16.04
CA ALA A 219 20.45 2.63 -16.19
C ALA A 219 20.95 1.21 -16.52
N ALA A 220 20.22 0.17 -16.12
CA ALA A 220 20.55 -1.23 -16.39
C ALA A 220 19.99 -1.75 -17.72
N ALA A 221 19.07 -1.00 -18.37
CA ALA A 221 18.50 -1.40 -19.65
C ALA A 221 19.58 -1.36 -20.74
N PRO A 222 19.71 -2.40 -21.59
CA PRO A 222 20.60 -2.37 -22.73
C PRO A 222 20.19 -1.26 -23.69
N ALA A 223 21.18 -0.60 -24.29
CA ALA A 223 21.00 0.45 -25.29
C ALA A 223 20.39 -0.09 -26.60
#